data_4cf0ee45e9af807c6fbdb4c04f84a565
#
_entry.id   4cf0ee45e9af807c6fbdb4c04f84a565
#
_cell.length_a   1.000
_cell.length_b   1.000
_cell.length_c   1.000
_cell.angle_alpha   90.00
_cell.angle_beta   90.00
_cell.angle_gamma   90.00
#
_symmetry.space_group_name_H-M   'P 1'
#
loop_
_entity.id
_entity.type
_entity.pdbx_description
1 polymer ?
#
loop_
_entity_poly.entity_id
_entity_poly.type
_entity_poly.pdbx_seq_one_letter_code
_entity_poly.pdbx_strand_id
1 'polypeptide(L)'
;TWDFGNTITQTTQNANTTLTLPGCYSITLTVYNAIGCADTITMDSLVCVVPGPQASFSASTGSIDYFTGLLELTNTSLGSVISTFWTFGDGSPNSTIENPVHYYPDQQPADYEVSLTVTDTNGCTDTATAVFSLIELLNVYIPNTITIDGDNLNELFLPVFSNPDIIKSYNLQVFNRWGNLVFET
;
A
#
# COMPACT_ATOMS: atom_id res chain seq x y z
N THR A 1 -12.98 -7.03 46.36
CA THR A 1 -12.50 -6.05 45.35
C THR A 1 -11.50 -6.74 44.45
N TRP A 2 -11.66 -6.54 43.16
CA TRP A 2 -10.72 -6.93 42.13
C TRP A 2 -9.86 -5.73 41.77
N ASP A 3 -8.57 -5.94 41.58
CA ASP A 3 -7.63 -5.01 40.92
C ASP A 3 -6.98 -5.74 39.76
N PHE A 4 -7.07 -5.16 38.56
CA PHE A 4 -6.58 -5.77 37.30
C PHE A 4 -5.18 -5.25 36.91
N GLY A 5 -4.53 -4.48 37.78
CA GLY A 5 -3.20 -3.93 37.48
C GLY A 5 -3.18 -2.82 36.44
N ASN A 6 -4.35 -2.31 36.02
CA ASN A 6 -4.52 -1.23 35.03
C ASN A 6 -5.23 0.00 35.61
N THR A 7 -5.13 0.21 36.92
CA THR A 7 -5.85 1.25 37.69
C THR A 7 -7.37 1.07 37.79
N ILE A 8 -7.91 0.02 37.21
CA ILE A 8 -9.35 -0.29 37.28
C ILE A 8 -9.58 -1.29 38.41
N THR A 9 -10.49 -0.96 39.33
CA THR A 9 -10.94 -1.84 40.39
C THR A 9 -12.42 -2.11 40.26
N GLN A 10 -12.87 -3.33 40.64
CA GLN A 10 -14.29 -3.72 40.67
C GLN A 10 -14.64 -4.44 41.99
N THR A 11 -15.89 -4.27 42.40
CA THR A 11 -16.40 -4.87 43.67
C THR A 11 -17.46 -5.95 43.45
N THR A 12 -17.77 -6.27 42.21
CA THR A 12 -18.72 -7.34 41.85
C THR A 12 -18.12 -8.70 42.12
N GLN A 13 -18.95 -9.70 42.42
CA GLN A 13 -18.50 -11.07 42.64
C GLN A 13 -17.77 -11.62 41.41
N ASN A 14 -18.35 -11.40 40.22
CA ASN A 14 -17.76 -11.72 38.93
C ASN A 14 -17.38 -10.38 38.27
N ALA A 15 -16.09 -10.17 38.06
CA ALA A 15 -15.55 -8.94 37.46
C ALA A 15 -14.96 -9.23 36.08
N ASN A 16 -15.04 -8.24 35.18
CA ASN A 16 -14.39 -8.29 33.87
C ASN A 16 -13.76 -6.95 33.55
N THR A 17 -12.71 -6.97 32.74
CA THR A 17 -12.05 -5.77 32.22
C THR A 17 -11.48 -6.04 30.85
N THR A 18 -11.25 -4.96 30.08
CA THR A 18 -10.52 -5.02 28.81
C THR A 18 -9.14 -4.42 29.00
N LEU A 19 -8.11 -5.17 28.66
CA LEU A 19 -6.72 -4.74 28.70
C LEU A 19 -6.28 -4.44 27.26
N THR A 20 -5.93 -3.18 26.98
CA THR A 20 -5.60 -2.71 25.62
C THR A 20 -4.15 -2.33 25.45
N LEU A 21 -3.44 -2.04 26.54
CA LEU A 21 -2.04 -1.67 26.47
C LEU A 21 -1.15 -2.91 26.55
N PRO A 22 -0.08 -3.00 25.74
CA PRO A 22 0.89 -4.07 25.85
C PRO A 22 1.54 -4.10 27.24
N GLY A 23 1.69 -5.30 27.79
CA GLY A 23 2.27 -5.52 29.13
C GLY A 23 1.69 -6.75 29.80
N CYS A 24 2.34 -7.21 30.87
CA CYS A 24 1.82 -8.29 31.71
C CYS A 24 1.16 -7.69 32.95
N TYR A 25 -0.03 -8.16 33.27
CA TYR A 25 -0.88 -7.64 34.33
C TYR A 25 -0.98 -8.66 35.45
N SER A 26 -0.72 -8.20 36.66
CA SER A 26 -0.98 -8.94 37.89
C SER A 26 -2.41 -8.65 38.37
N ILE A 27 -3.16 -9.69 38.73
CA ILE A 27 -4.53 -9.55 39.18
C ILE A 27 -4.60 -9.84 40.66
N THR A 28 -5.18 -8.92 41.41
CA THR A 28 -5.35 -9.03 42.87
C THR A 28 -6.84 -9.10 43.25
N LEU A 29 -7.20 -10.07 44.04
CA LEU A 29 -8.52 -10.18 44.66
C LEU A 29 -8.40 -9.99 46.17
N THR A 30 -9.08 -9.00 46.70
CA THR A 30 -9.26 -8.81 48.12
C THR A 30 -10.70 -9.10 48.53
N VAL A 31 -10.89 -9.98 49.48
CA VAL A 31 -12.18 -10.33 50.06
C VAL A 31 -12.30 -9.87 51.50
N TYR A 32 -13.50 -9.50 51.91
CA TYR A 32 -13.78 -9.01 53.27
C TYR A 32 -14.90 -9.87 53.87
N ASN A 33 -14.78 -10.17 55.16
CA ASN A 33 -15.88 -10.77 55.89
C ASN A 33 -16.78 -9.69 56.54
N ALA A 34 -17.90 -10.11 57.16
CA ALA A 34 -18.86 -9.19 57.79
C ALA A 34 -18.31 -8.35 58.95
N ILE A 35 -17.19 -8.74 59.56
CA ILE A 35 -16.57 -8.07 60.68
C ILE A 35 -15.34 -7.23 60.23
N GLY A 36 -15.10 -7.12 58.90
CA GLY A 36 -14.06 -6.24 58.34
C GLY A 36 -12.66 -6.88 58.20
N CYS A 37 -12.48 -8.17 58.51
CA CYS A 37 -11.24 -8.86 58.20
C CYS A 37 -11.11 -9.11 56.70
N ALA A 38 -9.92 -8.83 56.17
CA ALA A 38 -9.58 -8.99 54.76
C ALA A 38 -8.62 -10.16 54.54
N ASP A 39 -8.75 -10.80 53.38
CA ASP A 39 -7.76 -11.72 52.82
C ASP A 39 -7.51 -11.35 51.34
N THR A 40 -6.28 -11.51 50.89
CA THR A 40 -5.85 -11.04 49.58
C THR A 40 -5.02 -12.09 48.84
N ILE A 41 -5.34 -12.33 47.61
CA ILE A 41 -4.53 -13.16 46.74
C ILE A 41 -4.13 -12.33 45.50
N THR A 42 -2.83 -12.38 45.13
CA THR A 42 -2.28 -11.78 43.93
C THR A 42 -1.74 -12.88 43.03
N MET A 43 -2.11 -12.84 41.76
CA MET A 43 -1.54 -13.66 40.72
C MET A 43 -0.69 -12.75 39.83
N ASP A 44 0.62 -12.89 39.91
CA ASP A 44 1.56 -12.09 39.18
C ASP A 44 1.61 -12.49 37.70
N SER A 45 1.61 -11.48 36.82
CA SER A 45 1.71 -11.68 35.36
C SER A 45 0.69 -12.69 34.80
N LEU A 46 -0.52 -12.70 35.37
CA LEU A 46 -1.56 -13.67 35.01
C LEU A 46 -2.01 -13.54 33.55
N VAL A 47 -2.06 -12.30 33.02
CA VAL A 47 -2.47 -12.01 31.65
C VAL A 47 -1.44 -11.08 31.02
N CYS A 48 -0.93 -11.45 29.83
CA CYS A 48 -0.03 -10.60 29.07
C CYS A 48 -0.71 -10.19 27.77
N VAL A 49 -0.77 -8.88 27.53
CA VAL A 49 -1.14 -8.30 26.24
C VAL A 49 0.15 -8.09 25.44
N VAL A 50 0.27 -8.77 24.32
CA VAL A 50 1.41 -8.61 23.41
C VAL A 50 1.02 -7.68 22.29
N PRO A 51 1.93 -6.80 21.79
CA PRO A 51 1.66 -5.98 20.63
C PRO A 51 1.45 -6.89 19.42
N GLY A 52 0.43 -6.58 18.62
CA GLY A 52 0.21 -7.22 17.33
C GLY A 52 1.26 -6.80 16.29
N PRO A 53 1.21 -7.37 15.09
CA PRO A 53 2.06 -6.97 13.99
C PRO A 53 1.70 -5.54 13.55
N GLN A 54 2.65 -4.86 12.91
CA GLN A 54 2.44 -3.57 12.27
C GLN A 54 2.71 -3.73 10.78
N ALA A 55 1.66 -3.66 9.97
CA ALA A 55 1.76 -3.76 8.53
C ALA A 55 2.44 -2.52 7.94
N SER A 56 3.40 -2.75 7.09
CA SER A 56 4.07 -1.70 6.31
C SER A 56 4.70 -2.32 5.07
N PHE A 57 4.72 -1.56 3.99
CA PHE A 57 5.41 -1.97 2.77
C PHE A 57 5.92 -0.76 1.99
N SER A 58 6.86 -1.01 1.09
CA SER A 58 7.36 -0.05 0.11
C SER A 58 7.28 -0.64 -1.28
N ALA A 59 7.29 0.23 -2.29
CA ALA A 59 7.43 -0.15 -3.68
C ALA A 59 8.75 0.37 -4.25
N SER A 60 9.27 -0.27 -5.29
CA SER A 60 10.48 0.15 -6.00
C SER A 60 10.34 1.53 -6.65
N THR A 61 9.09 1.90 -6.99
CA THR A 61 8.73 3.18 -7.62
C THR A 61 7.46 3.73 -6.97
N GLY A 62 7.27 5.06 -7.04
CA GLY A 62 6.04 5.71 -6.56
C GLY A 62 4.83 5.54 -7.49
N SER A 63 5.02 4.95 -8.67
CA SER A 63 3.99 4.69 -9.68
C SER A 63 4.26 3.36 -10.37
N ILE A 64 3.23 2.80 -11.02
CA ILE A 64 3.36 1.61 -11.86
C ILE A 64 4.07 2.03 -13.17
N ASP A 65 5.07 1.26 -13.57
CA ASP A 65 5.75 1.50 -14.85
C ASP A 65 4.80 1.26 -16.02
N TYR A 66 4.55 2.30 -16.82
CA TYR A 66 3.58 2.25 -17.92
C TYR A 66 3.97 1.25 -19.01
N PHE A 67 5.27 1.09 -19.30
CA PHE A 67 5.72 0.22 -20.41
C PHE A 67 5.73 -1.24 -20.04
N THR A 68 6.07 -1.55 -18.80
CA THR A 68 6.16 -2.93 -18.33
C THR A 68 4.93 -3.38 -17.55
N GLY A 69 4.14 -2.44 -17.01
CA GLY A 69 3.02 -2.73 -16.13
C GLY A 69 3.44 -3.32 -14.77
N LEU A 70 4.73 -3.30 -14.45
CA LEU A 70 5.27 -3.97 -13.25
C LEU A 70 5.30 -3.04 -12.05
N LEU A 71 4.97 -3.62 -10.88
CA LEU A 71 5.14 -3.02 -9.56
C LEU A 71 5.82 -4.03 -8.65
N GLU A 72 7.01 -3.69 -8.18
CA GLU A 72 7.75 -4.50 -7.22
C GLU A 72 7.47 -4.01 -5.81
N LEU A 73 7.03 -4.91 -4.93
CA LEU A 73 6.61 -4.61 -3.56
C LEU A 73 7.55 -5.29 -2.57
N THR A 74 7.87 -4.58 -1.50
CA THR A 74 8.70 -5.10 -0.41
C THR A 74 7.96 -4.95 0.90
N ASN A 75 7.76 -6.06 1.60
CA ASN A 75 7.20 -6.07 2.95
C ASN A 75 8.22 -5.49 3.93
N THR A 76 7.81 -4.46 4.68
CA THR A 76 8.60 -3.81 5.73
C THR A 76 7.90 -3.85 7.08
N SER A 77 6.93 -4.75 7.24
CA SER A 77 6.14 -4.91 8.46
C SER A 77 6.99 -5.28 9.65
N LEU A 78 6.55 -4.85 10.83
CA LEU A 78 7.22 -5.12 12.12
C LEU A 78 6.41 -6.14 12.94
N GLY A 79 7.09 -6.83 13.85
CA GLY A 79 6.52 -7.85 14.72
C GLY A 79 6.79 -9.27 14.23
N SER A 80 6.18 -10.26 14.90
CA SER A 80 6.40 -11.69 14.60
C SER A 80 5.48 -12.15 13.44
N VAL A 81 5.64 -11.56 12.26
CA VAL A 81 4.83 -11.88 11.07
C VAL A 81 5.13 -13.31 10.60
N ILE A 82 4.08 -14.12 10.42
CA ILE A 82 4.15 -15.50 9.89
C ILE A 82 3.48 -15.66 8.53
N SER A 83 2.62 -14.73 8.14
CA SER A 83 1.99 -14.77 6.82
C SER A 83 1.68 -13.38 6.30
N THR A 84 1.71 -13.25 4.98
CA THR A 84 1.38 -12.06 4.20
C THR A 84 0.25 -12.37 3.24
N PHE A 85 -0.63 -11.39 3.02
CA PHE A 85 -1.70 -11.48 2.04
C PHE A 85 -1.83 -10.15 1.32
N TRP A 86 -1.61 -10.16 0.01
CA TRP A 86 -1.61 -9.01 -0.85
C TRP A 86 -2.82 -8.98 -1.77
N THR A 87 -3.40 -7.78 -1.93
CA THR A 87 -4.36 -7.46 -3.00
C THR A 87 -3.83 -6.30 -3.83
N PHE A 88 -4.13 -6.29 -5.13
CA PHE A 88 -3.50 -5.35 -6.07
C PHE A 88 -4.46 -4.32 -6.66
N GLY A 89 -5.76 -4.40 -6.34
CA GLY A 89 -6.76 -3.40 -6.73
C GLY A 89 -7.27 -3.50 -8.17
N ASP A 90 -6.76 -4.43 -8.97
CA ASP A 90 -7.12 -4.65 -10.38
C ASP A 90 -8.03 -5.88 -10.60
N GLY A 91 -8.45 -6.54 -9.52
CA GLY A 91 -9.26 -7.77 -9.59
C GLY A 91 -8.46 -9.03 -9.94
N SER A 92 -7.15 -8.94 -10.08
CA SER A 92 -6.26 -10.09 -10.26
C SER A 92 -6.20 -10.99 -9.03
N PRO A 93 -5.66 -12.23 -9.14
CA PRO A 93 -5.46 -13.11 -8.00
C PRO A 93 -4.53 -12.48 -6.95
N ASN A 94 -4.90 -12.67 -5.68
CA ASN A 94 -4.13 -12.26 -4.52
C ASN A 94 -2.79 -13.02 -4.42
N SER A 95 -1.82 -12.49 -3.67
CA SER A 95 -0.52 -13.12 -3.44
C SER A 95 -0.26 -13.33 -1.94
N THR A 96 0.43 -14.43 -1.62
CA THR A 96 0.97 -14.71 -0.28
C THR A 96 2.50 -14.70 -0.26
N ILE A 97 3.13 -14.27 -1.34
CA ILE A 97 4.59 -14.12 -1.44
C ILE A 97 5.00 -12.93 -0.58
N GLU A 98 6.08 -13.09 0.19
CA GLU A 98 6.56 -12.04 1.11
C GLU A 98 6.83 -10.71 0.39
N ASN A 99 7.51 -10.74 -0.76
CA ASN A 99 7.85 -9.60 -1.59
C ASN A 99 7.40 -9.88 -3.02
N PRO A 100 6.14 -9.61 -3.37
CA PRO A 100 5.62 -9.93 -4.70
C PRO A 100 6.05 -8.89 -5.75
N VAL A 101 6.15 -9.36 -6.98
CA VAL A 101 6.13 -8.51 -8.17
C VAL A 101 4.78 -8.71 -8.83
N HIS A 102 4.04 -7.63 -9.03
CA HIS A 102 2.73 -7.67 -9.68
C HIS A 102 2.76 -7.03 -11.05
N TYR A 103 1.99 -7.61 -11.98
CA TYR A 103 1.85 -7.14 -13.34
C TYR A 103 0.41 -6.70 -13.61
N TYR A 104 0.24 -5.46 -14.06
CA TYR A 104 -1.03 -4.86 -14.47
C TYR A 104 -1.20 -5.01 -15.99
N PRO A 105 -1.96 -6.02 -16.46
CA PRO A 105 -1.93 -6.43 -17.87
C PRO A 105 -2.61 -5.42 -18.82
N ASP A 106 -3.63 -4.72 -18.34
CA ASP A 106 -4.46 -3.88 -19.21
C ASP A 106 -3.83 -2.53 -19.51
N GLN A 107 -2.75 -2.15 -18.78
CA GLN A 107 -2.07 -0.86 -18.93
C GLN A 107 -3.02 0.33 -19.05
N GLN A 108 -4.22 0.22 -18.44
CA GLN A 108 -5.18 1.30 -18.43
C GLN A 108 -4.79 2.32 -17.37
N PRO A 109 -4.75 3.62 -17.72
CA PRO A 109 -4.50 4.67 -16.74
C PRO A 109 -5.54 4.61 -15.64
N ALA A 110 -5.11 4.32 -14.43
CA ALA A 110 -5.97 4.21 -13.24
C ALA A 110 -5.13 4.29 -11.97
N ASP A 111 -5.81 4.51 -10.86
CA ASP A 111 -5.28 4.40 -9.52
C ASP A 111 -5.65 3.03 -8.95
N TYR A 112 -4.64 2.26 -8.54
CA TYR A 112 -4.79 0.93 -7.98
C TYR A 112 -4.46 0.97 -6.48
N GLU A 113 -5.41 0.57 -5.64
CA GLU A 113 -5.18 0.42 -4.22
C GLU A 113 -4.57 -0.95 -3.92
N VAL A 114 -3.31 -0.94 -3.51
CA VAL A 114 -2.60 -2.14 -3.06
C VAL A 114 -2.75 -2.26 -1.56
N SER A 115 -3.10 -3.45 -1.07
CA SER A 115 -3.13 -3.73 0.36
C SER A 115 -2.24 -4.91 0.75
N LEU A 116 -1.62 -4.80 1.91
CA LEU A 116 -0.89 -5.86 2.59
C LEU A 116 -1.55 -6.12 3.93
N THR A 117 -2.07 -7.33 4.14
CA THR A 117 -2.47 -7.82 5.45
C THR A 117 -1.42 -8.81 5.96
N VAL A 118 -0.94 -8.57 7.16
CA VAL A 118 0.01 -9.47 7.86
C VAL A 118 -0.65 -10.12 9.05
N THR A 119 -0.22 -11.35 9.36
CA THR A 119 -0.70 -12.11 10.52
C THR A 119 0.49 -12.55 11.37
N ASP A 120 0.37 -12.47 12.69
CA ASP A 120 1.39 -12.94 13.63
C ASP A 120 1.13 -14.36 14.13
N THR A 121 2.03 -14.88 14.98
CA THR A 121 1.94 -16.20 15.61
C THR A 121 0.73 -16.38 16.53
N ASN A 122 0.11 -15.29 16.98
CA ASN A 122 -1.07 -15.31 17.86
C ASN A 122 -2.37 -15.19 17.05
N GLY A 123 -2.29 -15.04 15.73
CA GLY A 123 -3.43 -14.83 14.86
C GLY A 123 -3.90 -13.36 14.81
N CYS A 124 -3.15 -12.43 15.39
CA CYS A 124 -3.45 -11.01 15.26
C CYS A 124 -3.08 -10.53 13.87
N THR A 125 -3.88 -9.64 13.29
CA THR A 125 -3.68 -9.10 11.94
C THR A 125 -3.59 -7.60 11.95
N ASP A 126 -2.86 -7.05 10.98
CA ASP A 126 -2.85 -5.63 10.65
C ASP A 126 -2.78 -5.45 9.14
N THR A 127 -3.26 -4.30 8.64
CA THR A 127 -3.33 -4.04 7.20
C THR A 127 -2.81 -2.63 6.87
N ALA A 128 -1.92 -2.57 5.90
CA ALA A 128 -1.46 -1.33 5.28
C ALA A 128 -2.01 -1.22 3.86
N THR A 129 -2.33 0.01 3.42
CA THR A 129 -2.79 0.30 2.06
C THR A 129 -2.00 1.44 1.45
N ALA A 130 -1.79 1.40 0.14
CA ALA A 130 -1.21 2.49 -0.63
C ALA A 130 -1.80 2.51 -2.04
N VAL A 131 -1.91 3.70 -2.63
CA VAL A 131 -2.41 3.88 -3.99
C VAL A 131 -1.23 4.09 -4.93
N PHE A 132 -1.20 3.33 -6.03
CA PHE A 132 -0.22 3.47 -7.11
C PHE A 132 -0.94 3.81 -8.41
N SER A 133 -0.52 4.92 -9.01
CA SER A 133 -1.10 5.38 -10.27
C SER A 133 -0.35 4.76 -11.45
N LEU A 134 -1.08 4.20 -12.40
CA LEU A 134 -0.59 3.92 -13.74
C LEU A 134 -0.96 5.12 -14.59
N ILE A 135 0.05 5.91 -14.99
CA ILE A 135 -0.12 7.13 -15.75
C ILE A 135 0.33 6.87 -17.18
N GLU A 136 -0.54 7.18 -18.13
CA GLU A 136 -0.19 7.09 -19.53
C GLU A 136 0.88 8.13 -19.90
N LEU A 137 1.95 7.68 -20.55
CA LEU A 137 3.03 8.54 -21.00
C LEU A 137 2.80 8.91 -22.47
N LEU A 138 2.82 10.22 -22.74
CA LEU A 138 2.82 10.72 -24.09
C LEU A 138 4.27 10.79 -24.62
N ASN A 139 4.60 9.94 -25.59
CA ASN A 139 5.83 10.02 -26.36
C ASN A 139 5.55 10.63 -27.72
N VAL A 140 6.38 11.58 -28.11
CA VAL A 140 6.32 12.23 -29.41
C VAL A 140 7.58 11.85 -30.19
N TYR A 141 7.39 11.22 -31.33
CA TYR A 141 8.45 10.98 -32.31
C TYR A 141 8.34 11.98 -33.45
N ILE A 142 9.41 12.72 -33.70
CA ILE A 142 9.50 13.62 -34.85
C ILE A 142 10.48 13.01 -35.85
N PRO A 143 10.04 12.68 -37.08
CA PRO A 143 10.93 12.15 -38.09
C PRO A 143 12.03 13.19 -38.45
N ASN A 144 13.24 12.73 -38.68
CA ASN A 144 14.36 13.56 -39.06
C ASN A 144 14.59 13.61 -40.58
N THR A 145 13.83 12.83 -41.34
CA THR A 145 13.95 12.68 -42.79
C THR A 145 12.59 12.42 -43.40
N ILE A 146 12.34 12.98 -44.56
CA ILE A 146 11.22 12.65 -45.45
C ILE A 146 11.75 12.23 -46.81
N THR A 147 11.06 11.29 -47.47
CA THR A 147 11.37 10.87 -48.85
C THR A 147 10.14 11.14 -49.73
N ILE A 148 10.32 11.85 -50.82
CA ILE A 148 9.23 12.18 -51.76
C ILE A 148 9.45 11.33 -53.01
N ASP A 149 9.10 10.05 -52.93
CA ASP A 149 9.31 9.09 -54.02
C ASP A 149 7.99 8.42 -54.52
N GLY A 150 6.84 8.76 -53.90
CA GLY A 150 5.52 8.30 -54.31
C GLY A 150 5.14 6.92 -53.80
N ASP A 151 5.89 6.38 -52.83
CA ASP A 151 5.59 5.06 -52.24
C ASP A 151 4.61 5.13 -51.06
N ASN A 152 4.16 6.32 -50.66
CA ASN A 152 3.32 6.65 -49.51
C ASN A 152 3.97 6.37 -48.16
N LEU A 153 5.29 6.19 -48.06
CA LEU A 153 6.03 6.03 -46.84
C LEU A 153 6.95 7.25 -46.58
N ASN A 154 6.81 7.87 -45.44
CA ASN A 154 7.64 9.03 -45.01
C ASN A 154 7.58 10.26 -45.96
N GLU A 155 6.50 10.44 -46.72
CA GLU A 155 6.32 11.57 -47.63
C GLU A 155 5.87 12.86 -46.90
N LEU A 156 5.41 12.72 -45.67
CA LEU A 156 4.95 13.84 -44.84
C LEU A 156 5.80 13.95 -43.58
N PHE A 157 6.18 15.19 -43.27
CA PHE A 157 6.82 15.51 -41.98
C PHE A 157 5.77 15.71 -40.93
N LEU A 158 5.38 14.62 -40.24
CA LEU A 158 4.37 14.62 -39.19
C LEU A 158 4.92 14.05 -37.90
N PRO A 159 4.63 14.66 -36.75
CA PRO A 159 4.90 14.03 -35.46
C PRO A 159 4.03 12.78 -35.32
N VAL A 160 4.64 11.71 -34.78
CA VAL A 160 3.95 10.47 -34.41
C VAL A 160 3.86 10.42 -32.88
N PHE A 161 2.68 10.18 -32.39
CA PHE A 161 2.38 10.14 -30.98
C PHE A 161 2.14 8.68 -30.54
N SER A 162 2.62 8.31 -29.34
CA SER A 162 2.40 6.97 -28.80
C SER A 162 0.92 6.67 -28.58
N ASN A 163 0.15 7.69 -28.17
CA ASN A 163 -1.30 7.64 -28.08
C ASN A 163 -1.91 8.95 -28.58
N PRO A 164 -2.40 8.99 -29.85
CA PRO A 164 -2.98 10.20 -30.42
C PRO A 164 -4.32 10.59 -29.74
N ASP A 165 -5.04 9.66 -29.12
CA ASP A 165 -6.37 9.90 -28.55
C ASP A 165 -6.34 10.78 -27.30
N ILE A 166 -5.21 10.83 -26.60
CA ILE A 166 -5.04 11.69 -25.42
C ILE A 166 -4.57 13.10 -25.74
N ILE A 167 -4.24 13.39 -27.03
CA ILE A 167 -3.75 14.69 -27.44
C ILE A 167 -4.93 15.65 -27.62
N LYS A 168 -4.95 16.66 -26.78
CA LYS A 168 -5.96 17.72 -26.88
C LYS A 168 -5.63 18.74 -27.96
N SER A 169 -4.37 19.08 -28.11
CA SER A 169 -3.87 20.02 -29.13
C SER A 169 -2.34 19.96 -29.18
N TYR A 170 -1.77 20.25 -30.35
CA TYR A 170 -0.33 20.49 -30.49
C TYR A 170 -0.10 21.63 -31.49
N ASN A 171 1.06 22.26 -31.37
CA ASN A 171 1.55 23.24 -32.33
C ASN A 171 2.90 22.78 -32.87
N LEU A 172 3.01 22.63 -34.18
CA LEU A 172 4.26 22.27 -34.85
C LEU A 172 4.80 23.52 -35.56
N GLN A 173 6.01 23.94 -35.22
CA GLN A 173 6.72 25.01 -35.87
C GLN A 173 8.00 24.47 -36.48
N VAL A 174 8.25 24.80 -37.74
CA VAL A 174 9.48 24.43 -38.47
C VAL A 174 10.23 25.70 -38.79
N PHE A 175 11.52 25.73 -38.46
CA PHE A 175 12.43 26.85 -38.72
C PHE A 175 13.51 26.44 -39.69
N ASN A 176 13.91 27.37 -40.55
CA ASN A 176 15.09 27.16 -41.37
C ASN A 176 16.39 27.32 -40.54
N ARG A 177 17.53 27.01 -41.17
CA ARG A 177 18.84 27.08 -40.48
C ARG A 177 19.25 28.48 -40.00
N TRP A 178 18.54 29.51 -40.42
CA TRP A 178 18.77 30.90 -39.97
C TRP A 178 17.79 31.36 -38.90
N GLY A 179 16.93 30.44 -38.41
CA GLY A 179 15.96 30.72 -37.34
C GLY A 179 14.67 31.39 -37.84
N ASN A 180 14.44 31.46 -39.17
CA ASN A 180 13.15 31.97 -39.66
C ASN A 180 12.11 30.87 -39.69
N LEU A 181 10.90 31.18 -39.20
CA LEU A 181 9.75 30.29 -39.27
C LEU A 181 9.35 30.04 -40.72
N VAL A 182 9.26 28.80 -41.14
CA VAL A 182 8.89 28.39 -42.50
C VAL A 182 7.57 27.63 -42.57
N PHE A 183 7.12 27.08 -41.43
CA PHE A 183 5.85 26.39 -41.31
C PHE A 183 5.32 26.43 -39.86
N GLU A 184 4.01 26.56 -39.72
CA GLU A 184 3.28 26.45 -38.44
C GLU A 184 1.90 25.84 -38.66
N THR A 185 1.41 24.98 -37.71
CA THR A 185 0.08 24.40 -37.73
C THR A 185 -0.77 24.89 -36.57
#